data_d77abd6f474c879128e70eec11d6a5bb
#
_entry.id   d77abd6f474c879128e70eec11d6a5bb
#
_cell.length_a   1.000
_cell.length_b   1.000
_cell.length_c   1.000
_cell.angle_alpha   90.00
_cell.angle_beta   90.00
_cell.angle_gamma   90.00
#
_symmetry.space_group_name_H-M   'P 1'
#
loop_
_entity.id
_entity.type
_entity.pdbx_description
1 polymer ?
#
loop_
_entity_poly.entity_id
_entity_poly.type
_entity_poly.pdbx_seq_one_letter_code
_entity_poly.pdbx_strand_id
1 'polypeptide(L)'
;MPVDKHDIAIVGAGPAGSAAAYFLARGGLDVALIDKATFPRDKTCGDGVSPRALHVLEQMGLLAGLAARSFRVNRLDFYTPNSRLCVASVPRMSGLPDYTLVVPRFVLDDAIRQRAIEAGAKFYQMEITDSIKDGTRITGVKGNGATVTAQLTVIATGAATRLLQKTGLLHGKPTLMVAARQYFENLPPLADQLEFYFDHIPLPGYGWLFPTSSTSANIGAGYFGPRANSPRSLLENFYRDHPRLRELIKDGTPVGPIKGYPLRVDFPSATVMVEGAIAVGEAVGLVNPFTGEGIDYALESGQIAAESILTAPDLTLNGLGDYPRRLKARFRHYFVIITRMRNFFYNTFMLNRLFGRGANNRYIRETAMNICFGGTDPLQAFSPKMLWELLKP
;
A
#
# COMPACT_ATOMS: atom_id res chain seq x y z
N MET A 1 -26.15 22.26 -13.96
CA MET A 1 -25.57 21.08 -13.26
C MET A 1 -25.49 21.42 -11.79
N PRO A 2 -25.86 20.55 -10.86
CA PRO A 2 -25.69 20.85 -9.44
C PRO A 2 -24.21 21.05 -9.16
N VAL A 3 -23.88 22.16 -8.48
CA VAL A 3 -22.52 22.49 -8.04
C VAL A 3 -22.54 22.40 -6.52
N ASP A 4 -21.88 21.35 -6.00
CA ASP A 4 -21.67 21.25 -4.57
C ASP A 4 -20.37 21.97 -4.20
N LYS A 5 -20.42 22.79 -3.15
CA LYS A 5 -19.27 23.54 -2.65
C LYS A 5 -18.86 23.00 -1.28
N HIS A 6 -17.58 22.71 -1.14
CA HIS A 6 -16.98 22.18 0.09
C HIS A 6 -15.67 22.91 0.42
N ASP A 7 -15.16 22.73 1.63
CA ASP A 7 -13.82 23.18 1.97
C ASP A 7 -12.78 22.31 1.25
N ILE A 8 -12.98 20.99 1.31
CA ILE A 8 -12.04 20.00 0.74
C ILE A 8 -12.79 19.01 -0.15
N ALA A 9 -12.29 18.78 -1.37
CA ALA A 9 -12.70 17.67 -2.24
C ALA A 9 -11.63 16.59 -2.28
N ILE A 10 -11.96 15.35 -1.92
CA ILE A 10 -11.05 14.21 -1.92
C ILE A 10 -11.47 13.25 -3.01
N VAL A 11 -10.59 12.98 -3.99
CA VAL A 11 -10.85 12.07 -5.11
C VAL A 11 -10.17 10.73 -4.88
N GLY A 12 -10.98 9.72 -4.59
CA GLY A 12 -10.59 8.35 -4.25
C GLY A 12 -10.86 8.02 -2.78
N ALA A 13 -11.79 7.09 -2.53
CA ALA A 13 -12.17 6.61 -1.20
C ALA A 13 -11.46 5.28 -0.83
N GLY A 14 -10.21 5.12 -1.26
CA GLY A 14 -9.30 4.10 -0.74
C GLY A 14 -8.70 4.51 0.61
N PRO A 15 -7.76 3.72 1.17
CA PRO A 15 -7.20 3.97 2.51
C PRO A 15 -6.68 5.39 2.72
N ALA A 16 -5.95 5.96 1.75
CA ALA A 16 -5.39 7.32 1.88
C ALA A 16 -6.47 8.41 1.91
N GLY A 17 -7.41 8.36 0.96
CA GLY A 17 -8.46 9.37 0.86
C GLY A 17 -9.46 9.28 2.00
N SER A 18 -9.86 8.07 2.41
CA SER A 18 -10.78 7.88 3.53
C SER A 18 -10.15 8.24 4.87
N ALA A 19 -8.83 7.97 5.07
CA ALA A 19 -8.13 8.44 6.26
C ALA A 19 -8.04 9.97 6.30
N ALA A 20 -7.67 10.62 5.19
CA ALA A 20 -7.67 12.09 5.09
C ALA A 20 -9.05 12.67 5.38
N ALA A 21 -10.11 12.09 4.78
CA ALA A 21 -11.48 12.51 5.00
C ALA A 21 -11.91 12.41 6.47
N TYR A 22 -11.55 11.30 7.12
CA TYR A 22 -11.86 11.11 8.54
C TYR A 22 -11.24 12.18 9.44
N PHE A 23 -9.92 12.40 9.29
CA PHE A 23 -9.23 13.35 10.15
C PHE A 23 -9.65 14.81 9.87
N LEU A 24 -9.91 15.16 8.60
CA LEU A 24 -10.38 16.50 8.21
C LEU A 24 -11.80 16.77 8.71
N ALA A 25 -12.74 15.86 8.53
CA ALA A 25 -14.11 15.99 9.00
C ALA A 25 -14.16 16.08 10.54
N ARG A 26 -13.37 15.27 11.25
CA ARG A 26 -13.21 15.42 12.71
C ARG A 26 -12.62 16.77 13.12
N GLY A 27 -11.79 17.36 12.26
CA GLY A 27 -11.26 18.72 12.44
C GLY A 27 -12.26 19.83 12.12
N GLY A 28 -13.50 19.49 11.74
CA GLY A 28 -14.60 20.44 11.50
C GLY A 28 -14.70 20.99 10.08
N LEU A 29 -13.94 20.47 9.12
CA LEU A 29 -14.03 20.91 7.72
C LEU A 29 -15.18 20.19 6.98
N ASP A 30 -15.81 20.89 6.05
CA ASP A 30 -16.79 20.29 5.13
C ASP A 30 -16.06 19.55 4.00
N VAL A 31 -16.14 18.21 4.05
CA VAL A 31 -15.35 17.31 3.19
C VAL A 31 -16.25 16.54 2.23
N ALA A 32 -16.01 16.69 0.92
CA ALA A 32 -16.52 15.79 -0.11
C ALA A 32 -15.55 14.63 -0.35
N LEU A 33 -15.95 13.40 -0.04
CA LEU A 33 -15.22 12.18 -0.36
C LEU A 33 -15.84 11.55 -1.61
N ILE A 34 -15.07 11.44 -2.71
CA ILE A 34 -15.56 11.08 -4.03
C ILE A 34 -14.89 9.81 -4.52
N ASP A 35 -15.66 8.82 -4.92
CA ASP A 35 -15.13 7.61 -5.60
C ASP A 35 -16.12 7.14 -6.67
N LYS A 36 -15.60 6.54 -7.75
CA LYS A 36 -16.45 5.97 -8.81
C LYS A 36 -17.07 4.62 -8.45
N ALA A 37 -16.50 3.94 -7.47
CA ALA A 37 -16.91 2.59 -7.12
C ALA A 37 -18.14 2.57 -6.21
N THR A 38 -18.97 1.56 -6.38
CA THR A 38 -19.94 1.13 -5.37
C THR A 38 -19.22 0.33 -4.30
N PHE A 39 -19.39 0.69 -3.04
CA PHE A 39 -18.82 -0.02 -1.90
C PHE A 39 -19.83 -0.98 -1.27
N PRO A 40 -19.36 -2.11 -0.66
CA PRO A 40 -17.97 -2.54 -0.57
C PRO A 40 -17.40 -2.95 -1.92
N ARG A 41 -16.13 -2.59 -2.20
CA ARG A 41 -15.45 -2.90 -3.45
C ARG A 41 -14.16 -3.68 -3.23
N ASP A 42 -13.84 -4.52 -4.19
CA ASP A 42 -12.56 -5.21 -4.23
C ASP A 42 -11.46 -4.35 -4.90
N LYS A 43 -10.21 -4.52 -4.46
CA LYS A 43 -9.01 -3.99 -5.12
C LYS A 43 -7.88 -5.02 -5.03
N THR A 44 -7.13 -5.21 -6.11
CA THR A 44 -5.96 -6.11 -6.13
C THR A 44 -4.96 -5.72 -5.04
N CYS A 45 -4.69 -6.64 -4.11
CA CYS A 45 -3.83 -6.48 -2.94
C CYS A 45 -3.55 -7.87 -2.35
N GLY A 46 -2.47 -8.02 -1.59
CA GLY A 46 -2.23 -9.18 -0.72
C GLY A 46 -3.01 -9.14 0.59
N ASP A 47 -3.72 -8.01 0.88
CA ASP A 47 -4.56 -7.82 2.07
C ASP A 47 -3.82 -7.78 3.42
N GLY A 48 -2.49 -7.83 3.40
CA GLY A 48 -1.67 -7.66 4.61
C GLY A 48 -1.75 -6.24 5.16
N VAL A 49 -2.06 -6.11 6.44
CA VAL A 49 -2.19 -4.84 7.18
C VAL A 49 -1.15 -4.84 8.29
N SER A 50 -0.06 -4.12 8.08
CA SER A 50 1.12 -4.09 8.97
C SER A 50 0.87 -3.37 10.30
N PRO A 51 1.74 -3.53 11.30
CA PRO A 51 1.65 -2.85 12.58
C PRO A 51 1.45 -1.33 12.49
N ARG A 52 2.10 -0.66 11.54
CA ARG A 52 1.94 0.78 11.33
C ARG A 52 0.56 1.15 10.82
N ALA A 53 0.02 0.34 9.89
CA ALA A 53 -1.35 0.52 9.43
C ALA A 53 -2.35 0.28 10.56
N LEU A 54 -2.15 -0.76 11.37
CA LEU A 54 -2.99 -1.06 12.53
C LEU A 54 -3.03 0.09 13.54
N HIS A 55 -1.90 0.76 13.75
CA HIS A 55 -1.82 1.93 14.64
C HIS A 55 -2.72 3.09 14.16
N VAL A 56 -2.70 3.42 12.87
CA VAL A 56 -3.59 4.47 12.33
C VAL A 56 -5.07 4.02 12.41
N LEU A 57 -5.35 2.75 12.11
CA LEU A 57 -6.71 2.20 12.25
C LEU A 57 -7.20 2.21 13.71
N GLU A 58 -6.31 2.04 14.69
CA GLU A 58 -6.63 2.17 16.11
C GLU A 58 -7.01 3.62 16.46
N GLN A 59 -6.24 4.61 15.97
CA GLN A 59 -6.57 6.03 16.15
C GLN A 59 -7.93 6.40 15.52
N MET A 60 -8.33 5.70 14.47
CA MET A 60 -9.65 5.84 13.85
C MET A 60 -10.75 5.06 14.58
N GLY A 61 -10.40 4.26 15.62
CA GLY A 61 -11.35 3.41 16.35
C GLY A 61 -11.83 2.18 15.59
N LEU A 62 -11.07 1.73 14.57
CA LEU A 62 -11.46 0.63 13.69
C LEU A 62 -10.81 -0.71 14.06
N LEU A 63 -9.70 -0.70 14.84
CA LEU A 63 -8.86 -1.88 15.03
C LEU A 63 -9.62 -3.08 15.61
N ALA A 64 -10.41 -2.89 16.66
CA ALA A 64 -11.15 -3.97 17.31
C ALA A 64 -12.17 -4.63 16.38
N GLY A 65 -12.96 -3.82 15.64
CA GLY A 65 -13.95 -4.31 14.68
C GLY A 65 -13.35 -5.02 13.47
N LEU A 66 -12.17 -4.57 13.02
CA LEU A 66 -11.44 -5.24 11.93
C LEU A 66 -10.79 -6.53 12.41
N ALA A 67 -10.16 -6.54 13.61
CA ALA A 67 -9.53 -7.73 14.16
C ALA A 67 -10.51 -8.91 14.33
N ALA A 68 -11.76 -8.63 14.68
CA ALA A 68 -12.80 -9.65 14.82
C ALA A 68 -13.22 -10.29 13.47
N ARG A 69 -12.88 -9.68 12.34
CA ARG A 69 -13.27 -10.11 10.98
C ARG A 69 -12.10 -10.38 10.05
N SER A 70 -10.91 -10.61 10.63
CA SER A 70 -9.67 -10.79 9.87
C SER A 70 -8.81 -11.90 10.48
N PHE A 71 -7.83 -12.35 9.71
CA PHE A 71 -6.91 -13.38 10.15
C PHE A 71 -5.66 -12.74 10.75
N ARG A 72 -5.38 -13.05 12.04
CA ARG A 72 -4.22 -12.52 12.75
C ARG A 72 -3.00 -13.40 12.51
N VAL A 73 -1.88 -12.77 12.20
CA VAL A 73 -0.61 -13.43 11.88
C VAL A 73 0.54 -12.72 12.59
N ASN A 74 1.47 -13.47 13.16
CA ASN A 74 2.74 -12.93 13.66
C ASN A 74 3.97 -13.65 13.11
N ARG A 75 3.78 -14.76 12.38
CA ARG A 75 4.84 -15.54 11.75
C ARG A 75 4.94 -15.22 10.26
N LEU A 76 6.18 -15.14 9.75
CA LEU A 76 6.52 -14.84 8.37
C LEU A 76 7.47 -15.93 7.86
N ASP A 77 7.07 -16.64 6.81
CA ASP A 77 7.83 -17.70 6.19
C ASP A 77 8.34 -17.23 4.82
N PHE A 78 9.67 -17.24 4.65
CA PHE A 78 10.34 -16.85 3.40
C PHE A 78 10.99 -18.06 2.75
N TYR A 79 10.51 -18.43 1.57
CA TYR A 79 11.12 -19.45 0.73
C TYR A 79 12.12 -18.81 -0.22
N THR A 80 13.40 -19.13 -0.06
CA THR A 80 14.48 -18.57 -0.87
C THR A 80 14.45 -19.11 -2.31
N PRO A 81 15.18 -18.49 -3.27
CA PRO A 81 15.25 -19.02 -4.64
C PRO A 81 15.67 -20.48 -4.79
N ASN A 82 16.37 -21.03 -3.80
CA ASN A 82 16.72 -22.45 -3.72
C ASN A 82 15.82 -23.25 -2.76
N SER A 83 14.60 -22.76 -2.52
CA SER A 83 13.52 -23.39 -1.73
C SER A 83 13.88 -23.70 -0.26
N ARG A 84 14.83 -22.97 0.33
CA ARG A 84 15.10 -23.05 1.77
C ARG A 84 14.15 -22.13 2.52
N LEU A 85 13.65 -22.60 3.67
CA LEU A 85 12.76 -21.85 4.54
C LEU A 85 13.55 -21.00 5.55
N CYS A 86 13.19 -19.72 5.64
CA CYS A 86 13.56 -18.82 6.72
C CYS A 86 12.31 -18.38 7.46
N VAL A 87 12.20 -18.72 8.74
CA VAL A 87 11.08 -18.33 9.61
C VAL A 87 11.45 -17.08 10.38
N ALA A 88 10.59 -16.07 10.30
CA ALA A 88 10.72 -14.84 11.06
C ALA A 88 9.40 -14.52 11.79
N SER A 89 9.43 -13.50 12.64
CA SER A 89 8.24 -12.96 13.29
C SER A 89 8.10 -11.47 12.97
N VAL A 90 6.88 -10.96 13.07
CA VAL A 90 6.64 -9.52 13.07
C VAL A 90 7.48 -8.88 14.19
N PRO A 91 8.31 -7.86 13.90
CA PRO A 91 9.19 -7.30 14.92
C PRO A 91 8.39 -6.53 15.97
N ARG A 92 8.85 -6.59 17.21
CA ARG A 92 8.34 -5.75 18.30
C ARG A 92 8.88 -4.35 18.15
N MET A 93 7.99 -3.39 17.92
CA MET A 93 8.30 -1.97 17.79
C MET A 93 7.53 -1.21 18.87
N SER A 94 8.18 -0.22 19.50
CA SER A 94 7.56 0.56 20.57
C SER A 94 6.27 1.25 20.11
N GLY A 95 5.18 1.07 20.83
CA GLY A 95 3.89 1.68 20.52
C GLY A 95 3.14 1.07 19.33
N LEU A 96 3.62 -0.04 18.77
CA LEU A 96 2.96 -0.73 17.66
C LEU A 96 2.61 -2.18 18.01
N PRO A 97 1.55 -2.76 17.43
CA PRO A 97 1.26 -4.19 17.57
C PRO A 97 2.42 -5.07 17.08
N ASP A 98 2.61 -6.23 17.68
CA ASP A 98 3.58 -7.24 17.26
C ASP A 98 2.98 -8.34 16.37
N TYR A 99 1.95 -7.97 15.61
CA TYR A 99 1.24 -8.83 14.67
C TYR A 99 0.77 -8.05 13.44
N THR A 100 0.40 -8.77 12.41
CA THR A 100 -0.22 -8.29 11.18
C THR A 100 -1.64 -8.88 11.10
N LEU A 101 -2.57 -8.16 10.49
CA LEU A 101 -3.87 -8.70 10.09
C LEU A 101 -3.90 -8.94 8.57
N VAL A 102 -4.56 -10.00 8.15
CA VAL A 102 -4.95 -10.17 6.74
C VAL A 102 -6.43 -9.79 6.63
N VAL A 103 -6.68 -8.65 6.01
CA VAL A 103 -8.02 -8.04 5.91
C VAL A 103 -8.37 -7.84 4.44
N PRO A 104 -9.31 -8.59 3.88
CA PRO A 104 -9.74 -8.40 2.50
C PRO A 104 -10.14 -6.95 2.22
N ARG A 105 -9.69 -6.40 1.07
CA ARG A 105 -9.85 -4.98 0.73
C ARG A 105 -11.30 -4.52 0.69
N PHE A 106 -12.25 -5.40 0.36
CA PHE A 106 -13.68 -5.06 0.42
C PHE A 106 -14.18 -4.82 1.86
N VAL A 107 -13.53 -5.44 2.87
CA VAL A 107 -13.81 -5.19 4.29
C VAL A 107 -13.09 -3.94 4.77
N LEU A 108 -11.77 -3.85 4.49
CA LEU A 108 -10.93 -2.77 4.97
C LEU A 108 -11.34 -1.40 4.42
N ASP A 109 -11.45 -1.29 3.08
CA ASP A 109 -11.71 -0.01 2.42
C ASP A 109 -13.10 0.51 2.78
N ASP A 110 -14.10 -0.39 2.89
CA ASP A 110 -15.44 0.00 3.30
C ASP A 110 -15.49 0.46 4.76
N ALA A 111 -14.81 -0.23 5.67
CA ALA A 111 -14.75 0.17 7.08
C ALA A 111 -14.14 1.55 7.26
N ILE A 112 -13.03 1.85 6.56
CA ILE A 112 -12.36 3.16 6.64
C ILE A 112 -13.26 4.26 6.03
N ARG A 113 -13.90 3.99 4.89
CA ARG A 113 -14.84 4.92 4.24
C ARG A 113 -16.04 5.22 5.13
N GLN A 114 -16.68 4.20 5.69
CA GLN A 114 -17.82 4.39 6.60
C GLN A 114 -17.42 5.23 7.81
N ARG A 115 -16.24 4.98 8.37
CA ARG A 115 -15.73 5.76 9.49
C ARG A 115 -15.51 7.23 9.14
N ALA A 116 -15.10 7.54 7.90
CA ALA A 116 -15.00 8.92 7.43
C ALA A 116 -16.39 9.58 7.30
N ILE A 117 -17.40 8.84 6.81
CA ILE A 117 -18.79 9.33 6.73
C ILE A 117 -19.37 9.58 8.12
N GLU A 118 -19.18 8.66 9.07
CA GLU A 118 -19.60 8.83 10.46
C GLU A 118 -18.94 10.03 11.13
N ALA A 119 -17.74 10.41 10.70
CA ALA A 119 -17.04 11.61 11.16
C ALA A 119 -17.55 12.91 10.53
N GLY A 120 -18.47 12.84 9.53
CA GLY A 120 -19.09 13.99 8.89
C GLY A 120 -18.71 14.21 7.41
N ALA A 121 -17.84 13.38 6.83
CA ALA A 121 -17.54 13.50 5.40
C ALA A 121 -18.75 13.08 4.54
N LYS A 122 -19.03 13.84 3.48
CA LYS A 122 -20.11 13.54 2.53
C LYS A 122 -19.57 12.68 1.39
N PHE A 123 -20.12 11.48 1.22
CA PHE A 123 -19.70 10.57 0.16
C PHE A 123 -20.48 10.79 -1.13
N TYR A 124 -19.75 10.90 -2.25
CA TYR A 124 -20.30 11.01 -3.61
C TYR A 124 -19.80 9.85 -4.47
N GLN A 125 -20.72 9.04 -4.96
CA GLN A 125 -20.39 8.02 -5.96
C GLN A 125 -20.34 8.68 -7.34
N MET A 126 -19.14 9.08 -7.77
CA MET A 126 -18.94 9.80 -9.02
C MET A 126 -17.56 9.51 -9.63
N GLU A 127 -17.51 9.27 -10.94
CA GLU A 127 -16.25 9.16 -11.66
C GLU A 127 -15.74 10.55 -12.04
N ILE A 128 -14.64 10.97 -11.42
CA ILE A 128 -13.95 12.20 -11.76
C ILE A 128 -13.12 12.01 -13.03
N THR A 129 -13.36 12.86 -14.01
CA THR A 129 -12.67 12.82 -15.30
C THR A 129 -11.75 14.00 -15.53
N ASP A 130 -11.94 15.12 -14.81
CA ASP A 130 -11.17 16.34 -14.97
C ASP A 130 -11.11 17.20 -13.70
N SER A 131 -10.18 18.15 -13.66
CA SER A 131 -10.13 19.24 -12.68
C SER A 131 -10.79 20.52 -13.23
N ILE A 132 -11.29 21.36 -12.31
CA ILE A 132 -11.73 22.71 -12.59
C ILE A 132 -10.58 23.62 -12.22
N LYS A 133 -10.31 24.62 -13.08
CA LYS A 133 -9.19 25.56 -12.88
C LYS A 133 -9.66 27.00 -13.01
N ASP A 134 -9.04 27.86 -12.22
CA ASP A 134 -9.04 29.31 -12.38
C ASP A 134 -7.56 29.73 -12.54
N GLY A 135 -7.19 30.08 -13.75
CA GLY A 135 -5.78 30.21 -14.14
C GLY A 135 -5.02 28.89 -13.92
N THR A 136 -4.00 28.93 -13.09
CA THR A 136 -3.20 27.75 -12.69
C THR A 136 -3.78 27.02 -11.45
N ARG A 137 -4.66 27.68 -10.68
CA ARG A 137 -5.24 27.14 -9.44
C ARG A 137 -6.33 26.13 -9.73
N ILE A 138 -6.25 24.98 -9.08
CA ILE A 138 -7.33 23.98 -9.07
C ILE A 138 -8.38 24.43 -8.05
N THR A 139 -9.63 24.56 -8.50
CA THR A 139 -10.77 25.03 -7.70
C THR A 139 -11.87 23.98 -7.55
N GLY A 140 -11.59 22.75 -7.98
CA GLY A 140 -12.52 21.64 -7.88
C GLY A 140 -12.29 20.57 -8.92
N VAL A 141 -13.27 19.68 -9.02
CA VAL A 141 -13.26 18.52 -9.93
C VAL A 141 -14.62 18.33 -10.60
N LYS A 142 -14.63 17.66 -11.76
CA LYS A 142 -15.85 17.38 -12.53
C LYS A 142 -15.83 15.97 -13.11
N GLY A 143 -17.02 15.40 -13.25
CA GLY A 143 -17.23 14.10 -13.88
C GLY A 143 -18.70 13.75 -13.99
N ASN A 144 -19.06 12.89 -14.94
CA ASN A 144 -20.42 12.34 -15.14
C ASN A 144 -21.57 13.38 -15.02
N GLY A 145 -21.36 14.61 -15.56
CA GLY A 145 -22.37 15.66 -15.53
C GLY A 145 -22.52 16.42 -14.22
N ALA A 146 -21.69 16.14 -13.21
CA ALA A 146 -21.68 16.84 -11.93
C ALA A 146 -20.33 17.54 -11.68
N THR A 147 -20.34 18.51 -10.79
CA THR A 147 -19.21 19.36 -10.43
C THR A 147 -19.15 19.52 -8.91
N VAL A 148 -17.94 19.37 -8.35
CA VAL A 148 -17.66 19.66 -6.94
C VAL A 148 -16.57 20.72 -6.89
N THR A 149 -16.88 21.89 -6.36
CA THR A 149 -15.92 22.97 -6.12
C THR A 149 -15.39 22.90 -4.70
N ALA A 150 -14.10 23.21 -4.51
CA ALA A 150 -13.48 23.21 -3.20
C ALA A 150 -12.31 24.19 -3.12
N GLN A 151 -11.97 24.62 -1.90
CA GLN A 151 -10.78 25.44 -1.67
C GLN A 151 -9.49 24.67 -1.93
N LEU A 152 -9.49 23.35 -1.66
CA LEU A 152 -8.38 22.44 -1.92
C LEU A 152 -8.90 21.07 -2.41
N THR A 153 -8.21 20.50 -3.38
CA THR A 153 -8.45 19.12 -3.85
C THR A 153 -7.37 18.17 -3.35
N VAL A 154 -7.75 17.06 -2.73
CA VAL A 154 -6.85 15.96 -2.34
C VAL A 154 -7.02 14.82 -3.33
N ILE A 155 -5.94 14.45 -4.04
CA ILE A 155 -5.96 13.38 -5.04
C ILE A 155 -5.42 12.10 -4.40
N ALA A 156 -6.32 11.12 -4.23
CA ALA A 156 -6.07 9.82 -3.61
C ALA A 156 -6.43 8.65 -4.55
N THR A 157 -6.20 8.83 -5.86
CA THR A 157 -6.65 7.92 -6.94
C THR A 157 -5.84 6.63 -7.07
N GLY A 158 -4.90 6.37 -6.16
CA GLY A 158 -4.01 5.21 -6.25
C GLY A 158 -3.14 5.26 -7.51
N ALA A 159 -2.94 4.13 -8.18
CA ALA A 159 -2.14 4.06 -9.41
C ALA A 159 -2.82 4.67 -10.66
N ALA A 160 -4.06 5.19 -10.55
CA ALA A 160 -4.72 5.85 -11.67
C ALA A 160 -4.14 7.25 -11.89
N THR A 161 -3.40 7.44 -12.98
CA THR A 161 -2.56 8.62 -13.21
C THR A 161 -3.24 9.74 -14.00
N ARG A 162 -4.39 9.48 -14.63
CA ARG A 162 -5.03 10.44 -15.55
C ARG A 162 -5.30 11.81 -14.90
N LEU A 163 -5.88 11.83 -13.68
CA LEU A 163 -6.16 13.08 -12.99
C LEU A 163 -4.87 13.77 -12.53
N LEU A 164 -3.87 13.00 -12.10
CA LEU A 164 -2.54 13.52 -11.72
C LEU A 164 -1.85 14.24 -12.89
N GLN A 165 -1.96 13.69 -14.10
CA GLN A 165 -1.42 14.33 -15.31
C GLN A 165 -2.16 15.62 -15.65
N LYS A 166 -3.49 15.63 -15.57
CA LYS A 166 -4.33 16.81 -15.84
C LYS A 166 -4.11 17.95 -14.85
N THR A 167 -3.79 17.62 -13.62
CA THR A 167 -3.51 18.60 -12.56
C THR A 167 -2.07 19.08 -12.55
N GLY A 168 -1.15 18.42 -13.27
CA GLY A 168 0.29 18.73 -13.21
C GLY A 168 1.03 18.08 -12.05
N LEU A 169 0.39 17.20 -11.28
CA LEU A 169 1.01 16.43 -10.21
C LEU A 169 1.86 15.24 -10.71
N LEU A 170 1.70 14.88 -11.97
CA LEU A 170 2.52 13.87 -12.63
C LEU A 170 2.93 14.30 -14.03
N HIS A 171 4.23 14.34 -14.27
CA HIS A 171 4.82 14.54 -15.58
C HIS A 171 5.47 13.25 -16.07
N GLY A 172 5.16 12.82 -17.31
CA GLY A 172 5.71 11.59 -17.88
C GLY A 172 5.10 10.30 -17.36
N LYS A 173 5.89 9.21 -17.43
CA LYS A 173 5.47 7.87 -17.00
C LYS A 173 6.02 7.57 -15.62
N PRO A 174 5.19 7.09 -14.66
CA PRO A 174 5.65 6.69 -13.35
C PRO A 174 6.44 5.37 -13.40
N THR A 175 7.26 5.13 -12.38
CA THR A 175 7.85 3.81 -12.15
C THR A 175 6.80 2.89 -11.54
N LEU A 176 6.58 1.74 -12.18
CA LEU A 176 5.57 0.77 -11.79
C LEU A 176 6.19 -0.58 -11.46
N MET A 177 5.60 -1.26 -10.50
CA MET A 177 5.60 -2.71 -10.38
C MET A 177 4.21 -3.24 -10.74
N VAL A 178 4.09 -4.52 -11.00
CA VAL A 178 2.80 -5.16 -11.30
C VAL A 178 2.60 -6.38 -10.43
N ALA A 179 1.35 -6.62 -10.04
CA ALA A 179 0.98 -7.78 -9.25
C ALA A 179 -0.36 -8.34 -9.73
N ALA A 180 -0.56 -9.63 -9.53
CA ALA A 180 -1.86 -10.28 -9.70
C ALA A 180 -2.15 -11.17 -8.50
N ARG A 181 -3.43 -11.37 -8.19
CA ARG A 181 -3.86 -12.28 -7.13
C ARG A 181 -5.21 -12.91 -7.44
N GLN A 182 -5.49 -13.99 -6.73
CA GLN A 182 -6.78 -14.66 -6.68
C GLN A 182 -7.03 -15.14 -5.26
N TYR A 183 -8.29 -15.13 -4.84
CA TYR A 183 -8.68 -15.78 -3.59
C TYR A 183 -9.00 -17.25 -3.85
N PHE A 184 -8.74 -18.07 -2.83
CA PHE A 184 -9.12 -19.47 -2.79
C PHE A 184 -9.84 -19.79 -1.49
N GLU A 185 -10.85 -20.63 -1.57
CA GLU A 185 -11.60 -21.22 -0.45
C GLU A 185 -11.50 -22.74 -0.50
N ASN A 186 -11.95 -23.40 0.56
CA ASN A 186 -11.92 -24.86 0.69
C ASN A 186 -10.50 -25.45 0.56
N LEU A 187 -9.50 -24.68 1.01
CA LEU A 187 -8.13 -25.17 1.08
C LEU A 187 -7.95 -26.12 2.28
N PRO A 188 -6.96 -27.03 2.26
CA PRO A 188 -6.49 -27.70 3.46
C PRO A 188 -6.18 -26.70 4.58
N PRO A 189 -6.22 -27.12 5.86
CA PRO A 189 -5.95 -26.23 6.99
C PRO A 189 -4.66 -25.45 6.83
N LEU A 190 -4.74 -24.13 6.93
CA LEU A 190 -3.65 -23.18 6.83
C LEU A 190 -3.18 -22.78 8.23
N ALA A 191 -1.88 -22.61 8.39
CA ALA A 191 -1.30 -22.08 9.62
C ALA A 191 -1.40 -20.53 9.64
N ASP A 192 -1.21 -19.94 10.81
CA ASP A 192 -1.28 -18.50 11.08
C ASP A 192 0.03 -17.78 10.69
N GLN A 193 0.43 -17.92 9.43
CA GLN A 193 1.65 -17.34 8.86
C GLN A 193 1.42 -16.68 7.50
N LEU A 194 2.19 -15.64 7.19
CA LEU A 194 2.32 -15.14 5.82
C LEU A 194 3.47 -15.89 5.14
N GLU A 195 3.23 -16.41 3.95
CA GLU A 195 4.26 -17.08 3.16
C GLU A 195 4.68 -16.20 1.99
N PHE A 196 6.00 -16.04 1.82
CA PHE A 196 6.64 -15.30 0.74
C PHE A 196 7.55 -16.24 -0.05
N TYR A 197 7.40 -16.26 -1.36
CA TYR A 197 8.10 -17.20 -2.25
C TYR A 197 8.99 -16.43 -3.23
N PHE A 198 10.29 -16.69 -3.16
CA PHE A 198 11.26 -16.20 -4.14
C PHE A 198 11.71 -17.30 -5.12
N ASP A 199 11.25 -18.53 -4.90
CA ASP A 199 11.38 -19.64 -5.83
C ASP A 199 10.19 -19.67 -6.82
N HIS A 200 10.42 -20.26 -7.98
CA HIS A 200 9.43 -20.35 -9.06
C HIS A 200 8.82 -19.02 -9.51
N ILE A 201 9.40 -17.90 -9.09
CA ILE A 201 9.02 -16.53 -9.48
C ILE A 201 10.20 -15.84 -10.16
N PRO A 202 9.99 -15.15 -11.29
CA PRO A 202 11.03 -14.35 -11.90
C PRO A 202 11.48 -13.19 -10.99
N LEU A 203 12.78 -13.05 -10.75
CA LEU A 203 13.36 -11.94 -10.01
C LEU A 203 13.61 -10.72 -10.91
N PRO A 204 13.49 -9.51 -10.41
CA PRO A 204 13.04 -9.11 -9.07
C PRO A 204 11.52 -9.22 -8.89
N GLY A 205 11.09 -10.14 -8.05
CA GLY A 205 9.69 -10.38 -7.76
C GLY A 205 9.53 -11.42 -6.64
N TYR A 206 8.31 -11.64 -6.21
CA TYR A 206 7.97 -12.68 -5.24
C TYR A 206 6.51 -13.11 -5.39
N GLY A 207 6.21 -14.35 -4.96
CA GLY A 207 4.85 -14.84 -4.74
C GLY A 207 4.47 -14.77 -3.27
N TRP A 208 3.18 -14.82 -2.99
CA TRP A 208 2.68 -14.87 -1.62
C TRP A 208 1.48 -15.80 -1.44
N LEU A 209 1.33 -16.30 -0.22
CA LEU A 209 0.13 -16.94 0.30
C LEU A 209 -0.19 -16.30 1.65
N PHE A 210 -1.30 -15.57 1.71
CA PHE A 210 -1.76 -14.88 2.91
C PHE A 210 -3.11 -15.42 3.31
N PRO A 211 -3.22 -16.18 4.43
CA PRO A 211 -4.47 -16.74 4.89
C PRO A 211 -5.50 -15.65 5.21
N THR A 212 -6.71 -15.80 4.71
CA THR A 212 -7.87 -14.96 5.09
C THR A 212 -8.76 -15.67 6.11
N SER A 213 -8.60 -16.99 6.24
CA SER A 213 -9.16 -17.85 7.27
C SER A 213 -8.31 -19.12 7.40
N SER A 214 -8.70 -20.06 8.25
CA SER A 214 -8.03 -21.37 8.37
C SER A 214 -8.12 -22.25 7.12
N THR A 215 -9.00 -21.93 6.16
CA THR A 215 -9.20 -22.71 4.93
C THR A 215 -9.36 -21.82 3.69
N SER A 216 -9.00 -20.54 3.79
CA SER A 216 -9.08 -19.59 2.68
C SER A 216 -7.82 -18.74 2.63
N ALA A 217 -7.37 -18.35 1.43
CA ALA A 217 -6.19 -17.52 1.25
C ALA A 217 -6.31 -16.56 0.07
N ASN A 218 -5.59 -15.44 0.18
CA ASN A 218 -5.19 -14.59 -0.92
C ASN A 218 -3.84 -15.09 -1.43
N ILE A 219 -3.78 -15.60 -2.67
CA ILE A 219 -2.56 -16.08 -3.31
C ILE A 219 -2.23 -15.19 -4.49
N GLY A 220 -1.00 -14.72 -4.57
CA GLY A 220 -0.62 -13.82 -5.64
C GLY A 220 0.87 -13.83 -5.96
N ALA A 221 1.22 -13.04 -6.97
CA ALA A 221 2.59 -12.84 -7.40
C ALA A 221 2.78 -11.43 -7.98
N GLY A 222 3.96 -10.85 -7.76
CA GLY A 222 4.31 -9.55 -8.29
C GLY A 222 5.78 -9.49 -8.71
N TYR A 223 6.10 -8.55 -9.61
CA TYR A 223 7.48 -8.31 -10.04
C TYR A 223 7.72 -6.83 -10.37
N PHE A 224 8.99 -6.47 -10.39
CA PHE A 224 9.48 -5.12 -10.67
C PHE A 224 10.09 -5.05 -12.09
N GLY A 225 9.66 -4.05 -12.86
CA GLY A 225 10.23 -3.73 -14.16
C GLY A 225 9.42 -4.24 -15.36
N PRO A 226 9.81 -3.82 -16.58
CA PRO A 226 9.13 -4.21 -17.82
C PRO A 226 9.42 -5.68 -18.13
N ARG A 227 8.37 -6.47 -18.29
CA ARG A 227 8.45 -7.87 -18.75
C ARG A 227 7.38 -8.17 -19.78
N ALA A 228 7.68 -9.15 -20.64
CA ALA A 228 6.78 -9.58 -21.71
C ALA A 228 5.52 -10.31 -21.19
N ASN A 229 5.58 -10.90 -19.98
CA ASN A 229 4.47 -11.67 -19.44
C ASN A 229 3.48 -10.78 -18.70
N SER A 230 2.18 -11.03 -18.90
CA SER A 230 1.13 -10.35 -18.15
C SER A 230 1.16 -10.76 -16.67
N PRO A 231 0.70 -9.91 -15.73
CA PRO A 231 0.55 -10.28 -14.33
C PRO A 231 -0.28 -11.56 -14.12
N ARG A 232 -1.29 -11.77 -14.97
CA ARG A 232 -2.11 -12.98 -14.97
C ARG A 232 -1.27 -14.23 -15.30
N SER A 233 -0.52 -14.19 -16.40
CA SER A 233 0.34 -15.32 -16.80
C SER A 233 1.42 -15.61 -15.76
N LEU A 234 1.95 -14.58 -15.07
CA LEU A 234 2.87 -14.76 -13.97
C LEU A 234 2.26 -15.62 -12.86
N LEU A 235 1.03 -15.30 -12.46
CA LEU A 235 0.34 -16.01 -11.40
C LEU A 235 -0.08 -17.43 -11.82
N GLU A 236 -0.57 -17.61 -13.05
CA GLU A 236 -0.90 -18.93 -13.59
C GLU A 236 0.33 -19.84 -13.65
N ASN A 237 1.48 -19.29 -14.06
CA ASN A 237 2.74 -20.04 -14.03
C ASN A 237 3.15 -20.40 -12.60
N PHE A 238 3.02 -19.47 -11.64
CA PHE A 238 3.34 -19.74 -10.25
C PHE A 238 2.49 -20.88 -9.66
N TYR A 239 1.20 -20.93 -9.96
CA TYR A 239 0.31 -22.03 -9.55
C TYR A 239 0.74 -23.38 -10.15
N ARG A 240 1.08 -23.37 -11.44
CA ARG A 240 1.47 -24.60 -12.17
C ARG A 240 2.84 -25.13 -11.72
N ASP A 241 3.81 -24.22 -11.58
CA ASP A 241 5.23 -24.60 -11.48
C ASP A 241 5.70 -24.77 -10.04
N HIS A 242 5.00 -24.18 -9.04
CA HIS A 242 5.36 -24.32 -7.63
C HIS A 242 4.70 -25.56 -7.01
N PRO A 243 5.47 -26.62 -6.62
CA PRO A 243 4.91 -27.91 -6.21
C PRO A 243 3.95 -27.82 -5.02
N ARG A 244 4.32 -27.05 -3.97
CA ARG A 244 3.48 -26.84 -2.78
C ARG A 244 2.17 -26.15 -3.12
N LEU A 245 2.18 -25.10 -3.94
CA LEU A 245 0.96 -24.38 -4.29
C LEU A 245 0.05 -25.24 -5.16
N ARG A 246 0.61 -25.95 -6.14
CA ARG A 246 -0.14 -26.85 -6.99
C ARG A 246 -0.92 -27.89 -6.17
N GLU A 247 -0.26 -28.49 -5.18
CA GLU A 247 -0.91 -29.46 -4.30
C GLU A 247 -1.95 -28.82 -3.38
N LEU A 248 -1.63 -27.62 -2.80
CA LEU A 248 -2.51 -26.91 -1.90
C LEU A 248 -3.83 -26.48 -2.56
N ILE A 249 -3.77 -25.97 -3.80
CA ILE A 249 -4.94 -25.44 -4.50
C ILE A 249 -5.68 -26.50 -5.33
N LYS A 250 -5.20 -27.73 -5.37
CA LYS A 250 -5.71 -28.81 -6.23
C LYS A 250 -7.20 -29.05 -6.05
N ASP A 251 -7.64 -29.14 -4.80
CA ASP A 251 -9.02 -29.35 -4.42
C ASP A 251 -9.70 -28.06 -3.91
N GLY A 252 -8.97 -26.95 -3.93
CA GLY A 252 -9.45 -25.62 -3.53
C GLY A 252 -10.37 -25.00 -4.58
N THR A 253 -11.22 -24.10 -4.14
CA THR A 253 -12.17 -23.39 -5.00
C THR A 253 -11.67 -21.97 -5.25
N PRO A 254 -11.32 -21.58 -6.50
CA PRO A 254 -10.96 -20.21 -6.82
C PRO A 254 -12.20 -19.30 -6.73
N VAL A 255 -12.03 -18.16 -6.03
CA VAL A 255 -13.09 -17.15 -5.86
C VAL A 255 -12.86 -15.98 -6.82
N GLY A 256 -13.71 -15.91 -7.83
CA GLY A 256 -13.61 -14.90 -8.87
C GLY A 256 -12.39 -15.05 -9.80
N PRO A 257 -12.20 -14.11 -10.73
CA PRO A 257 -11.09 -14.16 -11.68
C PRO A 257 -9.76 -13.71 -11.05
N ILE A 258 -8.66 -14.09 -11.69
CA ILE A 258 -7.34 -13.45 -11.42
C ILE A 258 -7.45 -11.96 -11.73
N LYS A 259 -7.10 -11.12 -10.76
CA LYS A 259 -7.08 -9.66 -10.90
C LYS A 259 -5.65 -9.14 -10.81
N GLY A 260 -5.21 -8.43 -11.85
CA GLY A 260 -3.92 -7.75 -11.91
C GLY A 260 -4.05 -6.24 -11.77
N TYR A 261 -3.04 -5.58 -11.18
CA TYR A 261 -3.02 -4.14 -11.03
C TYR A 261 -1.57 -3.61 -11.00
N PRO A 262 -1.29 -2.44 -11.62
CA PRO A 262 -0.03 -1.75 -11.44
C PRO A 262 0.05 -1.10 -10.04
N LEU A 263 1.27 -1.00 -9.50
CA LEU A 263 1.56 -0.28 -8.26
C LEU A 263 2.63 0.79 -8.54
N ARG A 264 2.38 2.00 -8.06
CA ARG A 264 3.28 3.13 -8.27
C ARG A 264 4.30 3.24 -7.14
N VAL A 265 5.62 3.24 -7.48
CA VAL A 265 6.73 3.11 -6.52
C VAL A 265 7.79 4.23 -6.64
N ASP A 266 7.44 5.39 -7.18
CA ASP A 266 8.35 6.47 -7.53
C ASP A 266 8.31 7.70 -6.60
N PHE A 267 7.86 7.53 -5.36
CA PHE A 267 7.70 8.60 -4.38
C PHE A 267 8.89 9.58 -4.27
N PRO A 268 10.17 9.14 -4.24
CA PRO A 268 11.28 10.08 -4.08
C PRO A 268 11.36 11.21 -5.12
N SER A 269 10.76 10.98 -6.31
CA SER A 269 10.73 11.95 -7.42
C SER A 269 9.35 12.59 -7.64
N ALA A 270 8.35 12.26 -6.82
CA ALA A 270 6.97 12.71 -7.02
C ALA A 270 6.78 14.20 -6.71
N THR A 271 5.99 14.88 -7.54
CA THR A 271 5.37 16.15 -7.20
C THR A 271 4.15 15.85 -6.33
N VAL A 272 4.13 16.39 -5.11
CA VAL A 272 3.09 16.09 -4.11
C VAL A 272 2.05 17.19 -3.97
N MET A 273 2.33 18.38 -4.51
CA MET A 273 1.48 19.56 -4.39
C MET A 273 1.62 20.47 -5.62
N VAL A 274 0.50 21.03 -6.06
CA VAL A 274 0.36 22.15 -7.02
C VAL A 274 -0.65 23.15 -6.47
N GLU A 275 -0.83 24.32 -7.13
CA GLU A 275 -1.79 25.33 -6.67
C GLU A 275 -3.21 24.76 -6.64
N GLY A 276 -3.82 24.74 -5.45
CA GLY A 276 -5.17 24.21 -5.19
C GLY A 276 -5.30 22.69 -5.18
N ALA A 277 -4.19 21.90 -5.26
CA ALA A 277 -4.27 20.45 -5.10
C ALA A 277 -3.03 19.84 -4.47
N ILE A 278 -3.26 18.79 -3.65
CA ILE A 278 -2.24 17.88 -3.11
C ILE A 278 -2.56 16.44 -3.50
N ALA A 279 -1.58 15.54 -3.41
CA ALA A 279 -1.80 14.12 -3.62
C ALA A 279 -1.25 13.28 -2.44
N VAL A 280 -1.90 12.14 -2.15
CA VAL A 280 -1.62 11.25 -1.02
C VAL A 280 -1.55 9.79 -1.44
N GLY A 281 -0.89 8.96 -0.65
CA GLY A 281 -0.83 7.51 -0.85
C GLY A 281 -0.13 7.10 -2.14
N GLU A 282 -0.65 6.07 -2.79
CA GLU A 282 -0.11 5.57 -4.05
C GLU A 282 -0.19 6.60 -5.20
N ALA A 283 -1.06 7.62 -5.11
CA ALA A 283 -1.11 8.72 -6.08
C ALA A 283 0.18 9.55 -6.11
N VAL A 284 1.01 9.51 -5.06
CA VAL A 284 2.36 10.06 -5.03
C VAL A 284 3.45 8.98 -5.04
N GLY A 285 3.11 7.74 -5.40
CA GLY A 285 4.09 6.65 -5.49
C GLY A 285 4.50 6.05 -4.14
N LEU A 286 3.72 6.23 -3.09
CA LEU A 286 3.95 5.69 -1.75
C LEU A 286 3.54 4.22 -1.65
N VAL A 287 4.17 3.36 -2.44
CA VAL A 287 4.21 1.91 -2.27
C VAL A 287 5.67 1.51 -2.09
N ASN A 288 5.95 0.73 -1.06
CA ASN A 288 7.29 0.28 -0.74
C ASN A 288 7.90 -0.48 -1.93
N PRO A 289 9.00 0.01 -2.53
CA PRO A 289 9.56 -0.61 -3.73
C PRO A 289 10.27 -1.94 -3.46
N PHE A 290 10.40 -2.37 -2.20
CA PHE A 290 10.98 -3.66 -1.83
C PHE A 290 9.91 -4.68 -1.47
N THR A 291 8.93 -4.31 -0.64
CA THR A 291 7.90 -5.24 -0.14
C THR A 291 6.59 -5.17 -0.91
N GLY A 292 6.33 -4.11 -1.70
CA GLY A 292 5.03 -3.87 -2.33
C GLY A 292 3.94 -3.38 -1.37
N GLU A 293 4.26 -3.14 -0.10
CA GLU A 293 3.33 -2.62 0.89
C GLU A 293 2.96 -1.17 0.59
N GLY A 294 1.68 -0.83 0.76
CA GLY A 294 1.20 0.52 0.47
C GLY A 294 0.05 0.98 1.37
N ILE A 295 -0.57 0.08 2.14
CA ILE A 295 -1.74 0.42 2.99
C ILE A 295 -1.32 1.34 4.15
N ASP A 296 -0.22 1.02 4.83
CA ASP A 296 0.33 1.81 5.92
C ASP A 296 0.74 3.22 5.47
N TYR A 297 1.47 3.32 4.36
CA TYR A 297 1.86 4.61 3.77
C TYR A 297 0.65 5.41 3.29
N ALA A 298 -0.39 4.74 2.79
CA ALA A 298 -1.62 5.39 2.38
C ALA A 298 -2.34 6.01 3.57
N LEU A 299 -2.56 5.26 4.64
CA LEU A 299 -3.20 5.75 5.87
C LEU A 299 -2.41 6.89 6.51
N GLU A 300 -1.11 6.70 6.71
CA GLU A 300 -0.22 7.68 7.35
C GLU A 300 -0.10 8.96 6.51
N SER A 301 0.02 8.86 5.17
CA SER A 301 0.07 10.06 4.32
C SER A 301 -1.25 10.83 4.29
N GLY A 302 -2.39 10.12 4.37
CA GLY A 302 -3.71 10.74 4.52
C GLY A 302 -3.83 11.51 5.83
N GLN A 303 -3.34 10.95 6.93
CA GLN A 303 -3.27 11.61 8.23
C GLN A 303 -2.35 12.84 8.20
N ILE A 304 -1.12 12.71 7.66
CA ILE A 304 -0.19 13.84 7.52
C ILE A 304 -0.79 14.97 6.69
N ALA A 305 -1.50 14.65 5.61
CA ALA A 305 -2.18 15.64 4.80
C ALA A 305 -3.27 16.38 5.61
N ALA A 306 -4.10 15.64 6.33
CA ALA A 306 -5.16 16.21 7.15
C ALA A 306 -4.60 17.13 8.24
N GLU A 307 -3.60 16.69 8.99
CA GLU A 307 -2.94 17.49 10.02
C GLU A 307 -2.31 18.76 9.44
N SER A 308 -1.66 18.66 8.26
CA SER A 308 -1.05 19.82 7.61
C SER A 308 -2.10 20.83 7.12
N ILE A 309 -3.25 20.37 6.62
CA ILE A 309 -4.36 21.22 6.20
C ILE A 309 -4.99 21.93 7.40
N LEU A 310 -5.25 21.21 8.49
CA LEU A 310 -5.88 21.75 9.70
C LEU A 310 -5.04 22.80 10.42
N THR A 311 -3.71 22.73 10.27
CA THR A 311 -2.76 23.67 10.91
C THR A 311 -2.25 24.77 9.97
N ALA A 312 -2.61 24.70 8.68
CA ALA A 312 -2.18 25.68 7.69
C ALA A 312 -2.85 27.05 7.94
N PRO A 313 -2.12 28.16 7.80
CA PRO A 313 -2.70 29.50 7.90
C PRO A 313 -3.68 29.80 6.75
N ASP A 314 -3.44 29.18 5.58
CA ASP A 314 -4.31 29.23 4.41
C ASP A 314 -4.05 28.04 3.48
N LEU A 315 -4.88 27.84 2.47
CA LEU A 315 -4.79 26.73 1.51
C LEU A 315 -4.08 27.09 0.19
N THR A 316 -3.14 28.04 0.25
CA THR A 316 -2.24 28.39 -0.86
C THR A 316 -1.00 27.48 -0.84
N LEU A 317 -0.17 27.55 -1.91
CA LEU A 317 1.12 26.83 -1.94
C LEU A 317 2.03 27.22 -0.75
N ASN A 318 2.02 28.47 -0.34
CA ASN A 318 2.84 28.95 0.79
C ASN A 318 2.26 28.45 2.12
N GLY A 319 0.94 28.61 2.33
CA GLY A 319 0.29 28.17 3.56
C GLY A 319 0.39 26.67 3.79
N LEU A 320 0.30 25.88 2.72
CA LEU A 320 0.44 24.40 2.75
C LEU A 320 1.89 23.90 2.61
N GLY A 321 2.89 24.78 2.62
CA GLY A 321 4.30 24.40 2.43
C GLY A 321 4.82 23.37 3.45
N ASP A 322 4.14 23.23 4.59
CA ASP A 322 4.45 22.22 5.60
C ASP A 322 4.16 20.79 5.11
N TYR A 323 3.09 20.57 4.35
CA TYR A 323 2.72 19.25 3.85
C TYR A 323 3.83 18.54 3.07
N PRO A 324 4.37 19.10 1.97
CA PRO A 324 5.47 18.45 1.24
C PRO A 324 6.73 18.28 2.07
N ARG A 325 7.00 19.17 3.02
CA ARG A 325 8.15 19.06 3.92
C ARG A 325 8.00 17.88 4.87
N ARG A 326 6.84 17.77 5.58
CA ARG A 326 6.54 16.65 6.50
C ARG A 326 6.53 15.31 5.76
N LEU A 327 5.89 15.23 4.61
CA LEU A 327 5.81 14.01 3.83
C LEU A 327 7.20 13.53 3.38
N LYS A 328 8.05 14.44 2.89
CA LYS A 328 9.43 14.12 2.47
C LYS A 328 10.31 13.77 3.67
N ALA A 329 10.20 14.49 4.78
CA ALA A 329 10.96 14.19 6.00
C ALA A 329 10.60 12.78 6.52
N ARG A 330 9.32 12.40 6.47
CA ARG A 330 8.84 11.11 6.95
C ARG A 330 9.27 9.94 6.08
N PHE A 331 9.22 10.07 4.73
CA PHE A 331 9.32 8.91 3.84
C PHE A 331 10.52 8.93 2.90
N ARG A 332 11.05 10.11 2.50
CA ARG A 332 12.00 10.18 1.39
C ARG A 332 13.29 9.41 1.63
N HIS A 333 13.89 9.55 2.81
CA HIS A 333 15.11 8.83 3.17
C HIS A 333 14.90 7.31 3.06
N TYR A 334 13.86 6.80 3.72
CA TYR A 334 13.53 5.39 3.70
C TYR A 334 13.32 4.87 2.26
N PHE A 335 12.51 5.56 1.45
CA PHE A 335 12.22 5.14 0.08
C PHE A 335 13.43 5.15 -0.85
N VAL A 336 14.35 6.10 -0.70
CA VAL A 336 15.61 6.13 -1.46
C VAL A 336 16.46 4.90 -1.13
N ILE A 337 16.63 4.60 0.15
CA ILE A 337 17.48 3.48 0.58
C ILE A 337 16.83 2.13 0.27
N ILE A 338 15.54 1.96 0.52
CA ILE A 338 14.85 0.71 0.24
C ILE A 338 14.80 0.40 -1.27
N THR A 339 14.79 1.42 -2.14
CA THR A 339 14.96 1.25 -3.59
C THR A 339 16.35 0.70 -3.93
N ARG A 340 17.41 1.20 -3.28
CA ARG A 340 18.77 0.66 -3.43
C ARG A 340 18.87 -0.76 -2.91
N MET A 341 18.24 -1.05 -1.77
CA MET A 341 18.15 -2.42 -1.23
C MET A 341 17.49 -3.36 -2.23
N ARG A 342 16.36 -2.98 -2.83
CA ARG A 342 15.74 -3.79 -3.88
C ARG A 342 16.72 -4.11 -5.00
N ASN A 343 17.40 -3.11 -5.55
CA ASN A 343 18.33 -3.29 -6.66
C ASN A 343 19.53 -4.17 -6.29
N PHE A 344 19.97 -4.15 -5.03
CA PHE A 344 21.09 -4.94 -4.54
C PHE A 344 20.69 -6.37 -4.14
N PHE A 345 19.58 -6.53 -3.39
CA PHE A 345 19.19 -7.81 -2.79
C PHE A 345 18.32 -8.69 -3.69
N TYR A 346 17.54 -8.13 -4.64
CA TYR A 346 16.65 -8.94 -5.48
C TYR A 346 17.36 -9.66 -6.62
N ASN A 347 18.29 -10.53 -6.24
CA ASN A 347 18.90 -11.53 -7.12
C ASN A 347 19.09 -12.85 -6.36
N THR A 348 19.23 -13.94 -7.10
CA THR A 348 19.32 -15.30 -6.53
C THR A 348 20.40 -15.43 -5.46
N PHE A 349 21.60 -14.88 -5.69
CA PHE A 349 22.70 -14.98 -4.75
C PHE A 349 22.38 -14.27 -3.42
N MET A 350 21.99 -13.01 -3.49
CA MET A 350 21.75 -12.18 -2.29
C MET A 350 20.52 -12.64 -1.50
N LEU A 351 19.44 -13.06 -2.16
CA LEU A 351 18.26 -13.58 -1.47
C LEU A 351 18.56 -14.91 -0.76
N ASN A 352 19.32 -15.80 -1.40
CA ASN A 352 19.77 -17.03 -0.74
C ASN A 352 20.69 -16.74 0.46
N ARG A 353 21.54 -15.70 0.37
CA ARG A 353 22.36 -15.27 1.51
C ARG A 353 21.51 -14.62 2.61
N LEU A 354 20.64 -13.71 2.28
CA LEU A 354 19.81 -12.98 3.24
C LEU A 354 18.90 -13.92 4.05
N PHE A 355 18.06 -14.67 3.37
CA PHE A 355 17.10 -15.54 4.04
C PHE A 355 17.72 -16.90 4.41
N GLY A 356 18.58 -17.47 3.58
CA GLY A 356 19.23 -18.74 3.90
C GLY A 356 20.13 -18.66 5.13
N ARG A 357 20.88 -17.54 5.31
CA ARG A 357 21.63 -17.30 6.55
C ARG A 357 20.75 -16.80 7.68
N GLY A 358 19.75 -15.96 7.36
CA GLY A 358 18.76 -15.47 8.32
C GLY A 358 18.02 -16.59 9.05
N ALA A 359 17.87 -17.77 8.43
CA ALA A 359 17.30 -18.94 9.07
C ALA A 359 18.04 -19.32 10.37
N ASN A 360 19.39 -19.24 10.36
CA ASN A 360 20.25 -19.62 11.48
C ASN A 360 20.96 -18.43 12.16
N ASN A 361 20.81 -17.21 11.64
CA ASN A 361 21.45 -16.01 12.18
C ASN A 361 20.38 -14.99 12.60
N ARG A 362 20.19 -14.88 13.92
CA ARG A 362 19.21 -13.98 14.54
C ARG A 362 19.42 -12.52 14.14
N TYR A 363 20.68 -12.04 14.11
CA TYR A 363 20.99 -10.65 13.77
C TYR A 363 20.55 -10.29 12.34
N ILE A 364 20.86 -11.13 11.35
CA ILE A 364 20.43 -10.93 9.96
C ILE A 364 18.90 -10.86 9.90
N ARG A 365 18.23 -11.86 10.49
CA ARG A 365 16.77 -11.99 10.44
C ARG A 365 16.07 -10.82 11.11
N GLU A 366 16.43 -10.47 12.34
CA GLU A 366 15.81 -9.36 13.06
C GLU A 366 16.08 -8.01 12.39
N THR A 367 17.30 -7.76 11.91
CA THR A 367 17.63 -6.53 11.19
C THR A 367 16.81 -6.40 9.91
N ALA A 368 16.71 -7.47 9.11
CA ALA A 368 15.92 -7.47 7.89
C ALA A 368 14.42 -7.19 8.17
N MET A 369 13.85 -7.85 9.17
CA MET A 369 12.45 -7.64 9.55
C MET A 369 12.21 -6.21 10.08
N ASN A 370 13.06 -5.71 10.97
CA ASN A 370 12.94 -4.32 11.45
C ASN A 370 13.04 -3.30 10.31
N ILE A 371 13.87 -3.53 9.30
CA ILE A 371 13.93 -2.68 8.11
C ILE A 371 12.61 -2.77 7.32
N CYS A 372 12.14 -3.98 6.99
CA CYS A 372 10.93 -4.17 6.20
C CYS A 372 9.69 -3.54 6.83
N PHE A 373 9.57 -3.58 8.15
CA PHE A 373 8.45 -2.98 8.89
C PHE A 373 8.70 -1.52 9.31
N GLY A 374 9.85 -0.93 8.95
CA GLY A 374 10.16 0.47 9.24
C GLY A 374 10.54 0.75 10.70
N GLY A 375 10.94 -0.29 11.45
CA GLY A 375 11.39 -0.20 12.84
C GLY A 375 12.84 0.26 13.02
N THR A 376 13.64 0.28 11.94
CA THR A 376 15.03 0.77 11.97
C THR A 376 15.41 1.41 10.63
N ASP A 377 16.50 2.18 10.64
CA ASP A 377 17.04 2.82 9.43
C ASP A 377 17.46 1.76 8.40
N PRO A 378 16.95 1.81 7.16
CA PRO A 378 17.28 0.84 6.11
C PRO A 378 18.76 0.85 5.71
N LEU A 379 19.54 1.87 6.06
CA LEU A 379 21.01 1.86 5.89
C LEU A 379 21.69 0.73 6.67
N GLN A 380 21.05 0.20 7.73
CA GLN A 380 21.57 -0.96 8.46
C GLN A 380 21.76 -2.21 7.56
N ALA A 381 21.01 -2.31 6.46
CA ALA A 381 21.20 -3.37 5.46
C ALA A 381 22.59 -3.34 4.80
N PHE A 382 23.22 -2.18 4.75
CA PHE A 382 24.55 -1.95 4.17
C PHE A 382 25.63 -1.70 5.24
N SER A 383 25.32 -1.95 6.51
CA SER A 383 26.33 -1.81 7.59
C SER A 383 27.47 -2.82 7.40
N PRO A 384 28.71 -2.49 7.78
CA PRO A 384 29.82 -3.41 7.68
C PRO A 384 29.55 -4.76 8.34
N LYS A 385 28.88 -4.76 9.50
CA LYS A 385 28.48 -5.96 10.22
C LYS A 385 27.49 -6.81 9.40
N MET A 386 26.45 -6.18 8.82
CA MET A 386 25.46 -6.89 8.01
C MET A 386 26.11 -7.51 6.78
N LEU A 387 26.92 -6.73 6.05
CA LEU A 387 27.62 -7.21 4.86
C LEU A 387 28.60 -8.35 5.20
N TRP A 388 29.34 -8.23 6.31
CA TRP A 388 30.20 -9.32 6.78
C TRP A 388 29.41 -10.59 7.10
N GLU A 389 28.32 -10.48 7.87
CA GLU A 389 27.46 -11.63 8.21
C GLU A 389 26.83 -12.29 6.98
N LEU A 390 26.52 -11.51 5.96
CA LEU A 390 25.96 -12.02 4.70
C LEU A 390 27.03 -12.67 3.80
N LEU A 391 28.24 -12.14 3.74
CA LEU A 391 29.24 -12.50 2.73
C LEU A 391 30.35 -13.43 3.26
N LYS A 392 30.55 -13.51 4.57
CA LYS A 392 31.55 -14.44 5.15
C LYS A 392 31.35 -15.86 4.60
N PRO A 393 32.37 -16.74 4.55
CA PRO A 393 32.29 -18.10 4.03
C PRO A 393 31.22 -18.95 4.69
#